data_56485516d5564ecd744afb7fc1a73b1c
#
_entry.id   56485516d5564ecd744afb7fc1a73b1c
#
_cell.length_a   1.000
_cell.length_b   1.000
_cell.length_c   1.000
_cell.angle_alpha   90.00
_cell.angle_beta   90.00
_cell.angle_gamma   90.00
#
_symmetry.space_group_name_H-M   'P 1'
#
loop_
_entity.id
_entity.type
_entity.pdbx_description
1 polymer ?
#
loop_
_entity_poly.entity_id
_entity_poly.type
_entity_poly.pdbx_seq_one_letter_code
_entity_poly.pdbx_strand_id
1 'polypeptide(L)'
;SNTLLPSQTGTLKVYYNIAKATNWGPFMDYIDVFINGSKVNEKQLMVFANLIEDFSSMTMQERMAAPIAEVVSNRLDLGKISKGEKKTCVFKLKNAGNTPLYIRYIDTFSPEFLTASYSSQAIPTGKSVDINIELNTSNLPEITFQKRIELVTNDPSVPKQYLTLLFEIVK
;
A
#
# COMPACT_ATOMS: atom_id res chain seq x y z
N SER A 1 -21.11 -23.51 -22.00
CA SER A 1 -20.39 -24.25 -23.04
C SER A 1 -18.93 -23.80 -23.04
N ASN A 2 -18.00 -24.73 -23.01
CA ASN A 2 -16.57 -24.44 -23.09
C ASN A 2 -16.04 -24.47 -24.54
N THR A 3 -16.97 -24.53 -25.50
CA THR A 3 -16.63 -24.60 -26.93
C THR A 3 -17.22 -23.42 -27.66
N LEU A 4 -16.41 -22.76 -28.45
CA LEU A 4 -16.79 -21.71 -29.37
C LEU A 4 -16.61 -22.23 -30.82
N LEU A 5 -17.63 -22.07 -31.64
CA LEU A 5 -17.52 -22.32 -33.07
C LEU A 5 -16.83 -21.13 -33.77
N PRO A 6 -16.33 -21.31 -34.98
CA PRO A 6 -15.75 -20.22 -35.75
C PRO A 6 -16.69 -19.00 -35.80
N SER A 7 -16.12 -17.81 -35.58
CA SER A 7 -16.86 -16.52 -35.52
C SER A 7 -17.82 -16.34 -34.35
N GLN A 8 -17.89 -17.27 -33.41
CA GLN A 8 -18.64 -17.07 -32.16
C GLN A 8 -17.85 -16.27 -31.13
N THR A 9 -18.58 -15.49 -30.34
CA THR A 9 -18.06 -14.74 -29.20
C THR A 9 -18.54 -15.40 -27.89
N GLY A 10 -17.66 -15.49 -26.92
CA GLY A 10 -17.95 -15.96 -25.57
C GLY A 10 -17.65 -14.90 -24.53
N THR A 11 -18.28 -15.02 -23.37
CA THR A 11 -18.00 -14.19 -22.20
C THR A 11 -17.31 -15.01 -21.13
N LEU A 12 -16.16 -14.56 -20.66
CA LEU A 12 -15.48 -15.10 -19.51
C LEU A 12 -15.85 -14.27 -18.28
N LYS A 13 -16.40 -14.91 -17.25
CA LYS A 13 -16.65 -14.27 -15.94
C LYS A 13 -15.56 -14.71 -14.98
N VAL A 14 -14.87 -13.75 -14.39
CA VAL A 14 -13.82 -13.97 -13.38
C VAL A 14 -14.40 -13.61 -12.01
N TYR A 15 -14.25 -14.51 -11.05
CA TYR A 15 -14.64 -14.31 -9.66
C TYR A 15 -13.38 -14.33 -8.80
N TYR A 16 -13.13 -13.24 -8.09
CA TYR A 16 -12.04 -13.16 -7.14
C TYR A 16 -12.54 -13.31 -5.72
N ASN A 17 -11.98 -14.28 -4.98
CA ASN A 17 -12.37 -14.53 -3.59
C ASN A 17 -11.48 -13.68 -2.64
N ILE A 18 -11.94 -12.46 -2.33
CA ILE A 18 -11.24 -11.53 -1.45
C ILE A 18 -11.07 -12.05 -0.01
N ALA A 19 -11.91 -12.98 0.46
CA ALA A 19 -11.75 -13.58 1.78
C ALA A 19 -10.46 -14.42 1.92
N LYS A 20 -9.84 -14.79 0.80
CA LYS A 20 -8.56 -15.51 0.75
C LYS A 20 -7.38 -14.59 0.46
N ALA A 21 -7.62 -13.31 0.24
CA ALA A 21 -6.54 -12.36 0.01
C ALA A 21 -5.77 -12.12 1.31
N THR A 22 -4.44 -12.20 1.23
CA THR A 22 -3.53 -12.02 2.36
C THR A 22 -2.96 -10.60 2.43
N ASN A 23 -3.08 -9.85 1.33
CA ASN A 23 -2.48 -8.54 1.17
C ASN A 23 -3.55 -7.47 0.94
N TRP A 24 -3.33 -6.30 1.51
CA TRP A 24 -4.11 -5.09 1.28
C TRP A 24 -3.45 -4.23 0.20
N GLY A 25 -4.21 -3.31 -0.39
CA GLY A 25 -3.72 -2.38 -1.40
C GLY A 25 -3.84 -2.90 -2.83
N PRO A 26 -3.09 -2.33 -3.78
CA PRO A 26 -3.13 -2.74 -5.17
C PRO A 26 -2.53 -4.13 -5.35
N PHE A 27 -3.19 -4.95 -6.14
CA PHE A 27 -2.66 -6.24 -6.58
C PHE A 27 -2.93 -6.45 -8.05
N MET A 28 -2.12 -7.32 -8.64
CA MET A 28 -2.22 -7.75 -10.02
C MET A 28 -2.09 -9.27 -10.08
N ASP A 29 -2.97 -9.90 -10.83
CA ASP A 29 -2.96 -11.33 -11.05
C ASP A 29 -3.14 -11.64 -12.53
N TYR A 30 -2.69 -12.84 -12.95
CA TYR A 30 -2.73 -13.27 -14.33
C TYR A 30 -3.54 -14.54 -14.48
N ILE A 31 -4.40 -14.58 -15.51
CA ILE A 31 -5.18 -15.75 -15.87
C ILE A 31 -4.63 -16.29 -17.17
N ASP A 32 -4.14 -17.52 -17.12
CA ASP A 32 -3.67 -18.21 -18.30
C ASP A 32 -4.85 -18.68 -19.15
N VAL A 33 -4.77 -18.42 -20.46
CA VAL A 33 -5.77 -18.87 -21.43
C VAL A 33 -5.27 -20.10 -22.14
N PHE A 34 -6.08 -21.17 -22.14
CA PHE A 34 -5.83 -22.40 -22.85
C PHE A 34 -6.82 -22.54 -24.02
N ILE A 35 -6.31 -22.82 -25.21
CA ILE A 35 -7.13 -23.10 -26.40
C ILE A 35 -6.81 -24.54 -26.84
N ASN A 36 -7.83 -25.38 -26.97
CA ASN A 36 -7.69 -26.80 -27.31
C ASN A 36 -6.65 -27.53 -26.43
N GLY A 37 -6.60 -27.18 -25.14
CA GLY A 37 -5.68 -27.79 -24.17
C GLY A 37 -4.28 -27.22 -24.15
N SER A 38 -3.92 -26.29 -25.04
CA SER A 38 -2.61 -25.66 -25.11
C SER A 38 -2.67 -24.21 -24.54
N LYS A 39 -1.69 -23.86 -23.71
CA LYS A 39 -1.54 -22.49 -23.19
C LYS A 39 -1.17 -21.54 -24.34
N VAL A 40 -1.86 -20.41 -24.42
CA VAL A 40 -1.62 -19.36 -25.38
C VAL A 40 -1.05 -18.14 -24.67
N ASN A 41 0.28 -17.99 -24.68
CA ASN A 41 0.97 -16.94 -23.90
C ASN A 41 0.56 -15.51 -24.29
N GLU A 42 0.27 -15.28 -25.57
CA GLU A 42 -0.14 -13.95 -26.08
C GLU A 42 -1.58 -13.57 -25.68
N LYS A 43 -2.31 -14.48 -25.04
CA LYS A 43 -3.72 -14.29 -24.61
C LYS A 43 -3.89 -14.33 -23.11
N GLN A 44 -2.82 -14.13 -22.35
CA GLN A 44 -2.92 -14.00 -20.90
C GLN A 44 -3.78 -12.80 -20.53
N LEU A 45 -4.74 -12.99 -19.63
CA LEU A 45 -5.59 -11.92 -19.11
C LEU A 45 -4.99 -11.40 -17.82
N MET A 46 -5.02 -10.08 -17.66
CA MET A 46 -4.52 -9.41 -16.47
C MET A 46 -5.68 -8.85 -15.66
N VAL A 47 -5.68 -9.13 -14.37
CA VAL A 47 -6.68 -8.64 -13.41
C VAL A 47 -5.99 -7.68 -12.47
N PHE A 48 -6.49 -6.44 -12.41
CA PHE A 48 -6.09 -5.45 -11.43
C PHE A 48 -7.20 -5.24 -10.42
N ALA A 49 -6.85 -5.16 -9.16
CA ALA A 49 -7.77 -4.71 -8.12
C ALA A 49 -7.00 -3.95 -7.03
N ASN A 50 -7.74 -3.20 -6.21
CA ASN A 50 -7.23 -2.56 -5.02
C ASN A 50 -8.08 -3.01 -3.83
N LEU A 51 -7.46 -3.76 -2.91
CA LEU A 51 -8.13 -4.27 -1.72
C LEU A 51 -8.13 -3.20 -0.63
N ILE A 52 -9.32 -2.71 -0.32
CA ILE A 52 -9.57 -1.73 0.72
C ILE A 52 -10.54 -2.28 1.75
N GLU A 53 -10.43 -1.80 2.99
CA GLU A 53 -11.40 -2.13 4.03
C GLU A 53 -12.71 -1.36 3.80
N ASP A 54 -13.85 -2.05 3.93
CA ASP A 54 -15.17 -1.44 3.79
C ASP A 54 -15.75 -1.14 5.18
N PHE A 55 -15.97 0.12 5.46
CA PHE A 55 -16.54 0.61 6.71
C PHE A 55 -18.02 0.99 6.58
N SER A 56 -18.67 0.72 5.44
CA SER A 56 -20.04 1.15 5.16
C SER A 56 -21.08 0.53 6.10
N SER A 57 -20.82 -0.68 6.57
CA SER A 57 -21.73 -1.42 7.48
C SER A 57 -21.53 -1.09 8.97
N MET A 58 -20.51 -0.30 9.32
CA MET A 58 -20.25 0.05 10.73
C MET A 58 -21.38 0.90 11.33
N THR A 59 -21.88 0.47 12.49
CA THR A 59 -22.79 1.24 13.33
C THR A 59 -22.09 2.47 13.91
N MET A 60 -22.88 3.43 14.42
CA MET A 60 -22.32 4.61 15.08
C MET A 60 -21.50 4.24 16.33
N GLN A 61 -21.94 3.23 17.08
CA GLN A 61 -21.24 2.74 18.27
C GLN A 61 -19.88 2.14 17.93
N GLU A 62 -19.80 1.33 16.86
CA GLU A 62 -18.55 0.76 16.37
C GLU A 62 -17.59 1.86 15.88
N ARG A 63 -18.09 2.88 15.18
CA ARG A 63 -17.28 4.04 14.77
C ARG A 63 -16.72 4.82 15.95
N MET A 64 -17.48 5.02 17.02
CA MET A 64 -17.03 5.69 18.24
C MET A 64 -15.99 4.87 19.02
N ALA A 65 -16.04 3.55 18.91
CA ALA A 65 -15.07 2.63 19.51
C ALA A 65 -13.85 2.35 18.62
N ALA A 66 -13.83 2.84 17.40
CA ALA A 66 -12.84 2.51 16.38
C ALA A 66 -11.41 3.01 16.74
N PRO A 67 -10.38 2.48 16.09
CA PRO A 67 -9.03 3.02 16.18
C PRO A 67 -8.97 4.40 15.52
N ILE A 68 -8.02 5.22 15.97
CA ILE A 68 -7.72 6.53 15.39
C ILE A 68 -6.23 6.59 15.10
N ALA A 69 -5.90 6.76 13.82
CA ALA A 69 -4.52 6.81 13.34
C ALA A 69 -3.98 8.25 13.41
N GLU A 70 -3.23 8.56 14.46
CA GLU A 70 -2.59 9.86 14.66
C GLU A 70 -1.12 9.80 14.24
N VAL A 71 -0.77 10.48 13.15
CA VAL A 71 0.63 10.68 12.74
C VAL A 71 1.16 11.93 13.44
N VAL A 72 2.20 11.80 14.29
CA VAL A 72 2.76 12.89 15.08
C VAL A 72 3.32 14.02 14.21
N SER A 73 3.95 13.68 13.10
CA SER A 73 4.36 14.62 12.04
C SER A 73 4.23 13.91 10.71
N ASN A 74 3.45 14.45 9.81
CA ASN A 74 3.25 13.88 8.48
C ASN A 74 4.25 14.42 7.44
N ARG A 75 5.24 15.23 7.85
CA ARG A 75 6.26 15.81 7.00
C ARG A 75 7.61 15.77 7.70
N LEU A 76 8.61 15.24 7.00
CA LEU A 76 10.02 15.26 7.40
C LEU A 76 10.85 15.90 6.29
N ASP A 77 11.79 16.75 6.69
CA ASP A 77 12.80 17.33 5.82
C ASP A 77 14.16 16.78 6.24
N LEU A 78 14.80 16.05 5.34
CA LEU A 78 16.12 15.44 5.58
C LEU A 78 17.27 16.37 5.17
N GLY A 79 16.95 17.55 4.59
CA GLY A 79 17.94 18.50 4.10
C GLY A 79 18.78 17.96 2.94
N LYS A 80 20.06 18.31 2.93
CA LYS A 80 21.02 17.87 1.91
C LYS A 80 21.59 16.50 2.25
N ILE A 81 21.64 15.63 1.26
CA ILE A 81 22.14 14.26 1.35
C ILE A 81 23.14 14.03 0.21
N SER A 82 24.31 13.51 0.52
CA SER A 82 25.31 13.19 -0.51
C SER A 82 24.83 12.02 -1.39
N LYS A 83 25.14 12.10 -2.68
CA LYS A 83 24.87 11.02 -3.61
C LYS A 83 25.60 9.74 -3.19
N GLY A 84 24.86 8.61 -3.18
CA GLY A 84 25.38 7.31 -2.72
C GLY A 84 25.14 7.03 -1.24
N GLU A 85 24.70 8.04 -0.46
CA GLU A 85 24.37 7.84 0.96
C GLU A 85 23.05 7.05 1.13
N LYS A 86 23.01 6.21 2.17
CA LYS A 86 21.77 5.63 2.68
C LYS A 86 21.33 6.39 3.92
N LYS A 87 20.07 6.80 3.94
CA LYS A 87 19.48 7.56 5.05
C LYS A 87 18.25 6.86 5.59
N THR A 88 18.16 6.75 6.90
CA THR A 88 16.94 6.27 7.57
C THR A 88 16.28 7.41 8.31
N CYS A 89 14.95 7.51 8.22
CA CYS A 89 14.14 8.42 9.02
C CYS A 89 12.89 7.71 9.53
N VAL A 90 12.21 8.31 10.49
CA VAL A 90 11.11 7.66 11.22
C VAL A 90 9.88 8.57 11.24
N PHE A 91 8.74 8.03 10.82
CA PHE A 91 7.43 8.59 11.13
C PHE A 91 6.82 7.83 12.30
N LYS A 92 6.29 8.53 13.27
CA LYS A 92 5.65 7.93 14.43
C LYS A 92 4.14 7.92 14.24
N LEU A 93 3.54 6.72 14.27
CA LEU A 93 2.10 6.48 14.22
C LEU A 93 1.62 6.07 15.60
N LYS A 94 0.63 6.79 16.16
CA LYS A 94 -0.01 6.51 17.44
C LYS A 94 -1.45 6.06 17.21
N ASN A 95 -1.91 5.12 18.00
CA ASN A 95 -3.32 4.81 18.12
C ASN A 95 -3.97 5.68 19.20
N ALA A 96 -4.71 6.69 18.79
CA ALA A 96 -5.46 7.57 19.68
C ALA A 96 -6.91 7.10 19.92
N GLY A 97 -7.32 5.98 19.31
CA GLY A 97 -8.66 5.38 19.43
C GLY A 97 -8.76 4.32 20.52
N ASN A 98 -9.89 3.60 20.52
CA ASN A 98 -10.27 2.69 21.60
C ASN A 98 -10.10 1.21 21.28
N THR A 99 -9.87 0.85 20.02
CA THR A 99 -9.61 -0.52 19.56
C THR A 99 -8.25 -0.61 18.86
N PRO A 100 -7.68 -1.81 18.67
CA PRO A 100 -6.37 -1.95 18.04
C PRO A 100 -6.31 -1.34 16.63
N LEU A 101 -5.27 -0.54 16.38
CA LEU A 101 -4.97 0.04 15.07
C LEU A 101 -4.06 -0.89 14.30
N TYR A 102 -4.39 -1.15 13.03
CA TYR A 102 -3.60 -1.96 12.12
C TYR A 102 -3.15 -1.12 10.93
N ILE A 103 -1.88 -1.21 10.60
CA ILE A 103 -1.40 -0.78 9.30
C ILE A 103 -1.78 -1.86 8.30
N ARG A 104 -2.58 -1.49 7.31
CA ARG A 104 -3.02 -2.38 6.23
C ARG A 104 -2.00 -2.41 5.09
N TYR A 105 -1.47 -1.23 4.76
CA TYR A 105 -0.62 -1.07 3.60
C TYR A 105 0.19 0.22 3.70
N ILE A 106 1.43 0.18 3.21
CA ILE A 106 2.28 1.37 3.01
C ILE A 106 2.84 1.31 1.60
N ASP A 107 2.68 2.40 0.84
CA ASP A 107 3.28 2.56 -0.49
C ASP A 107 4.18 3.78 -0.53
N THR A 108 5.42 3.58 -0.89
CA THR A 108 6.38 4.66 -1.10
C THR A 108 6.31 5.25 -2.51
N PHE A 109 5.61 4.59 -3.43
CA PHE A 109 5.54 4.90 -4.87
C PHE A 109 6.91 4.96 -5.57
N SER A 110 7.96 4.52 -4.90
CA SER A 110 9.34 4.58 -5.39
C SER A 110 10.17 3.47 -4.73
N PRO A 111 9.73 2.18 -4.80
CA PRO A 111 10.35 1.08 -4.05
C PRO A 111 11.81 0.81 -4.47
N GLU A 112 12.23 1.31 -5.62
CA GLU A 112 13.59 1.19 -6.14
C GLU A 112 14.63 1.97 -5.31
N PHE A 113 14.21 3.00 -4.55
CA PHE A 113 15.11 3.76 -3.70
C PHE A 113 14.51 4.19 -2.35
N LEU A 114 13.21 3.96 -2.14
CA LEU A 114 12.52 4.33 -0.91
C LEU A 114 11.71 3.15 -0.40
N THR A 115 12.08 2.60 0.76
CA THR A 115 11.37 1.47 1.38
C THR A 115 10.82 1.85 2.75
N ALA A 116 9.73 1.20 3.15
CA ALA A 116 9.10 1.40 4.45
C ALA A 116 9.02 0.08 5.22
N SER A 117 9.28 0.14 6.52
CA SER A 117 9.13 -1.01 7.42
C SER A 117 8.63 -0.59 8.80
N TYR A 118 7.95 -1.49 9.50
CA TYR A 118 7.47 -1.29 10.86
C TYR A 118 7.44 -2.61 11.63
N SER A 119 7.56 -2.56 12.97
CA SER A 119 7.80 -3.74 13.82
C SER A 119 6.53 -4.42 14.33
N SER A 120 5.35 -3.78 14.23
CA SER A 120 4.12 -4.29 14.82
C SER A 120 2.98 -4.33 13.80
N GLN A 121 2.21 -5.44 13.83
CA GLN A 121 0.98 -5.53 13.04
C GLN A 121 -0.22 -4.86 13.72
N ALA A 122 -0.27 -4.90 15.06
CA ALA A 122 -1.34 -4.32 15.86
C ALA A 122 -0.77 -3.28 16.82
N ILE A 123 -1.31 -2.06 16.81
CA ILE A 123 -0.95 -0.98 17.71
C ILE A 123 -2.05 -0.86 18.77
N PRO A 124 -1.79 -1.22 20.04
CA PRO A 124 -2.78 -1.11 21.10
C PRO A 124 -3.18 0.35 21.34
N THR A 125 -4.35 0.56 21.94
CA THR A 125 -4.84 1.89 22.37
C THR A 125 -3.79 2.66 23.16
N GLY A 126 -3.56 3.91 22.79
CA GLY A 126 -2.58 4.82 23.42
C GLY A 126 -1.11 4.51 23.12
N LYS A 127 -0.80 3.45 22.37
CA LYS A 127 0.57 3.09 21.97
C LYS A 127 0.94 3.63 20.61
N SER A 128 2.25 3.65 20.33
CA SER A 128 2.79 4.11 19.06
C SER A 128 3.70 3.05 18.45
N VAL A 129 3.85 3.12 17.14
CA VAL A 129 4.84 2.36 16.36
C VAL A 129 5.66 3.34 15.52
N ASP A 130 6.91 3.00 15.31
CA ASP A 130 7.80 3.70 14.41
C ASP A 130 7.71 3.06 13.01
N ILE A 131 7.42 3.90 12.02
CA ILE A 131 7.49 3.56 10.59
C ILE A 131 8.86 4.03 10.10
N ASN A 132 9.76 3.08 9.88
CA ASN A 132 11.10 3.35 9.41
C ASN A 132 11.09 3.49 7.89
N ILE A 133 11.62 4.58 7.38
CA ILE A 133 11.81 4.84 5.96
C ILE A 133 13.29 4.81 5.65
N GLU A 134 13.69 3.93 4.73
CA GLU A 134 15.06 3.86 4.23
C GLU A 134 15.12 4.46 2.82
N LEU A 135 15.99 5.44 2.65
CA LEU A 135 16.28 6.13 1.39
C LEU A 135 17.68 5.72 0.91
N ASN A 136 17.78 5.26 -0.34
CA ASN A 136 19.04 4.96 -1.02
C ASN A 136 19.23 5.95 -2.18
N THR A 137 20.25 6.80 -2.08
CA THR A 137 20.47 7.89 -3.05
C THR A 137 21.41 7.53 -4.22
N SER A 138 21.90 6.29 -4.29
CA SER A 138 22.95 5.87 -5.24
C SER A 138 22.64 6.18 -6.71
N ASN A 139 21.38 6.02 -7.11
CA ASN A 139 20.94 6.20 -8.50
C ASN A 139 20.09 7.46 -8.70
N LEU A 140 20.04 8.35 -7.71
CA LEU A 140 19.23 9.57 -7.82
C LEU A 140 20.02 10.71 -8.46
N PRO A 141 19.37 11.57 -9.27
CA PRO A 141 19.97 12.79 -9.78
C PRO A 141 20.11 13.84 -8.67
N GLU A 142 21.03 14.79 -8.88
CA GLU A 142 21.33 15.91 -7.97
C GLU A 142 20.26 17.00 -8.09
N ILE A 143 19.10 16.76 -7.49
CA ILE A 143 17.94 17.67 -7.45
C ILE A 143 17.24 17.60 -6.11
N THR A 144 16.30 18.50 -5.88
CA THR A 144 15.38 18.45 -4.74
C THR A 144 14.23 17.49 -5.01
N PHE A 145 13.90 16.66 -4.04
CA PHE A 145 12.81 15.73 -4.06
C PHE A 145 11.74 16.06 -3.02
N GLN A 146 10.49 15.90 -3.42
CA GLN A 146 9.34 15.76 -2.51
C GLN A 146 8.67 14.44 -2.83
N LYS A 147 8.72 13.50 -1.88
CA LYS A 147 8.11 12.18 -2.01
C LYS A 147 6.92 12.04 -1.09
N ARG A 148 5.86 11.43 -1.60
CA ARG A 148 4.68 11.04 -0.83
C ARG A 148 4.77 9.55 -0.54
N ILE A 149 4.34 9.19 0.67
CA ILE A 149 4.20 7.81 1.12
C ILE A 149 2.74 7.66 1.53
N GLU A 150 2.04 6.70 0.97
CA GLU A 150 0.67 6.38 1.34
C GLU A 150 0.67 5.42 2.52
N LEU A 151 -0.04 5.78 3.58
CA LEU A 151 -0.30 4.95 4.75
C LEU A 151 -1.78 4.62 4.80
N VAL A 152 -2.12 3.34 4.76
CA VAL A 152 -3.50 2.84 4.88
C VAL A 152 -3.64 2.05 6.17
N THR A 153 -4.68 2.37 6.94
CA THR A 153 -4.98 1.77 8.25
C THR A 153 -6.45 1.35 8.33
N ASN A 154 -6.82 0.68 9.41
CA ASN A 154 -8.21 0.37 9.75
C ASN A 154 -8.93 1.50 10.51
N ASP A 155 -8.44 2.73 10.47
CA ASP A 155 -9.17 3.90 10.97
C ASP A 155 -10.34 4.22 10.03
N PRO A 156 -11.62 4.08 10.44
CA PRO A 156 -12.75 4.30 9.56
C PRO A 156 -13.00 5.78 9.25
N SER A 157 -12.39 6.69 10.00
CA SER A 157 -12.55 8.14 9.82
C SER A 157 -11.55 8.68 8.78
N VAL A 158 -10.30 8.22 8.85
CA VAL A 158 -9.23 8.60 7.92
C VAL A 158 -8.41 7.36 7.55
N PRO A 159 -8.98 6.43 6.76
CA PRO A 159 -8.31 5.17 6.46
C PRO A 159 -7.04 5.33 5.64
N LYS A 160 -6.90 6.44 4.92
CA LYS A 160 -5.76 6.75 4.07
C LYS A 160 -5.15 8.09 4.47
N GLN A 161 -3.86 8.09 4.76
CA GLN A 161 -3.06 9.27 5.08
C GLN A 161 -1.82 9.33 4.20
N TYR A 162 -1.24 10.52 4.10
CA TYR A 162 -0.01 10.72 3.34
C TYR A 162 1.08 11.31 4.22
N LEU A 163 2.24 10.65 4.17
CA LEU A 163 3.47 11.14 4.76
C LEU A 163 4.29 11.81 3.65
N THR A 164 4.98 12.89 3.97
CA THR A 164 5.79 13.64 3.00
C THR A 164 7.23 13.66 3.43
N LEU A 165 8.12 13.29 2.54
CA LEU A 165 9.56 13.32 2.72
C LEU A 165 10.17 14.32 1.74
N LEU A 166 11.00 15.27 2.27
CA LEU A 166 11.75 16.25 1.47
C LEU A 166 13.23 15.99 1.65
N PHE A 167 13.98 16.14 0.58
CA PHE A 167 15.44 16.08 0.59
C PHE A 167 16.02 16.66 -0.70
N GLU A 168 17.28 17.08 -0.64
CA GLU A 168 18.06 17.53 -1.79
C GLU A 168 19.29 16.62 -1.93
N ILE A 169 19.50 16.07 -3.13
CA ILE A 169 20.72 15.32 -3.42
C ILE A 169 21.80 16.27 -3.90
N VAL A 170 22.95 16.20 -3.25
CA VAL A 170 24.15 16.98 -3.56
C VAL A 170 25.33 16.04 -3.89
N LYS A 171 26.38 16.61 -4.48
CA LYS A 171 27.63 15.87 -4.80
C LYS A 171 28.26 15.27 -3.55
#